data_4cfebf65715e3193b4121544b7ad4153
#
_entry.id   4cfebf65715e3193b4121544b7ad4153
#
_cell.length_a   1.000
_cell.length_b   1.000
_cell.length_c   1.000
_cell.angle_alpha   90.00
_cell.angle_beta   90.00
_cell.angle_gamma   90.00
#
_symmetry.space_group_name_H-M   'P 1'
#
loop_
_entity.id
_entity.type
_entity.pdbx_description
1 polymer ?
#
loop_
_entity_poly.entity_id
_entity_poly.type
_entity_poly.pdbx_seq_one_letter_code
_entity_poly.pdbx_strand_id
1 'polypeptide(L)'
;VASEMCIRDRWPSIYPELNVPVSYAGAISMTIAAGTIVSSLMSERLTRRFGTGLVTAVSVAMTAAALFGFSISGGFAMLIVFAIPYGLGAGSVDASLNNYVALHYASRHMSWLHCMWGVGASVGPLIMSAALTAGRGWQSGYRDISYIQLGLTLILLISLPLWKKPQSAHEGETARALSLREIVSIRGAKEVMLCFFCYCALEQTAGLWAGSYLVLTRGVDAETAASFAGLYFIGITAGRAVNGFMTLRFSDRSLVRAGEVLIAVGTLMLLLPAQKVALAGFVLLGIGSAPIYPSIIHSTPAHFGAERSQAIIGVQMASAYVGTCLMPPLFGLLAGYIGAWLLPAYIAALLALMAVMFERLEKKTSKPA
;
A
#
# COMPACT_ATOMS: atom_id res chain seq x y z
N VAL A 1 -5.52 0.22 -6.02
CA VAL A 1 -4.39 1.15 -5.96
C VAL A 1 -4.23 1.93 -7.26
N ALA A 2 -4.04 1.29 -8.43
CA ALA A 2 -3.91 2.00 -9.71
C ALA A 2 -5.07 2.96 -9.99
N SER A 3 -6.30 2.55 -9.71
CA SER A 3 -7.51 3.38 -9.91
C SER A 3 -7.71 4.45 -8.83
N GLU A 4 -7.20 4.24 -7.61
CA GLU A 4 -7.21 5.26 -6.57
C GLU A 4 -6.29 6.43 -6.94
N MET A 5 -5.12 6.13 -7.50
CA MET A 5 -4.23 7.13 -8.10
C MET A 5 -4.92 7.82 -9.29
N CYS A 6 -5.63 7.08 -10.16
CA CYS A 6 -6.38 7.67 -11.26
C CYS A 6 -7.47 8.65 -10.79
N ILE A 7 -8.23 8.34 -9.73
CA ILE A 7 -9.23 9.26 -9.17
C ILE A 7 -8.55 10.55 -8.73
N ARG A 8 -7.47 10.43 -7.97
CA ARG A 8 -6.77 11.56 -7.38
C ARG A 8 -6.08 12.45 -8.42
N ASP A 9 -5.36 11.83 -9.36
CA ASP A 9 -4.57 12.54 -10.35
C ASP A 9 -5.44 13.19 -11.44
N ARG A 10 -6.63 12.65 -11.70
CA ARG A 10 -7.53 13.12 -12.76
C ARG A 10 -8.81 13.77 -12.25
N TRP A 11 -8.92 13.94 -10.93
CA TRP A 11 -10.03 14.66 -10.33
C TRP A 11 -10.26 16.06 -10.92
N PRO A 12 -9.22 16.83 -11.29
CA PRO A 12 -9.40 18.10 -11.99
C PRO A 12 -10.22 18.01 -13.28
N SER A 13 -10.22 16.87 -13.97
CA SER A 13 -11.04 16.65 -15.17
C SER A 13 -12.45 16.10 -14.85
N ILE A 14 -12.65 15.54 -13.67
CA ILE A 14 -13.89 14.86 -13.30
C ILE A 14 -14.85 15.78 -12.55
N TYR A 15 -14.35 16.56 -11.56
CA TYR A 15 -15.21 17.34 -10.69
C TYR A 15 -16.04 18.43 -11.41
N PRO A 16 -15.54 19.09 -12.49
CA PRO A 16 -16.34 20.07 -13.20
C PRO A 16 -17.53 19.43 -13.94
N GLU A 17 -17.32 18.25 -14.55
CA GLU A 17 -18.40 17.53 -15.25
C GLU A 17 -19.49 17.06 -14.28
N LEU A 18 -19.10 16.71 -13.03
CA LEU A 18 -20.05 16.26 -12.01
C LEU A 18 -20.67 17.42 -11.20
N ASN A 19 -20.23 18.64 -11.43
CA ASN A 19 -20.71 19.84 -10.74
C ASN A 19 -20.56 19.75 -9.21
N VAL A 20 -19.40 19.25 -8.73
CA VAL A 20 -19.09 19.03 -7.31
C VAL A 20 -17.83 19.78 -6.88
N PRO A 21 -17.68 20.11 -5.59
CA PRO A 21 -16.44 20.72 -5.08
C PRO A 21 -15.21 19.80 -5.26
N VAL A 22 -14.04 20.40 -5.45
CA VAL A 22 -12.75 19.68 -5.54
C VAL A 22 -12.50 18.76 -4.33
N SER A 23 -12.94 19.15 -3.13
CA SER A 23 -12.78 18.40 -1.88
C SER A 23 -13.51 17.04 -1.87
N TYR A 24 -14.45 16.80 -2.78
CA TYR A 24 -15.21 15.55 -2.85
C TYR A 24 -14.36 14.34 -3.28
N ALA A 25 -13.20 14.54 -3.90
CA ALA A 25 -12.22 13.48 -4.11
C ALA A 25 -11.85 12.75 -2.81
N GLY A 26 -11.72 13.53 -1.71
CA GLY A 26 -11.45 13.00 -0.39
C GLY A 26 -12.51 12.03 0.10
N ALA A 27 -13.79 12.29 -0.17
CA ALA A 27 -14.88 11.41 0.24
C ALA A 27 -14.81 10.04 -0.46
N ILE A 28 -14.48 10.01 -1.76
CA ILE A 28 -14.30 8.75 -2.50
C ILE A 28 -13.10 7.96 -1.92
N SER A 29 -11.95 8.61 -1.76
CA SER A 29 -10.74 7.98 -1.21
C SER A 29 -10.97 7.45 0.23
N MET A 30 -11.66 8.21 1.08
CA MET A 30 -12.00 7.77 2.44
C MET A 30 -12.98 6.59 2.45
N THR A 31 -13.95 6.56 1.52
CA THR A 31 -14.88 5.44 1.37
C THR A 31 -14.13 4.17 0.96
N ILE A 32 -13.23 4.26 -0.02
CA ILE A 32 -12.37 3.15 -0.44
C ILE A 32 -11.52 2.68 0.74
N ALA A 33 -10.85 3.58 1.44
CA ALA A 33 -10.00 3.25 2.56
C ALA A 33 -10.76 2.57 3.71
N ALA A 34 -11.94 3.06 4.06
CA ALA A 34 -12.79 2.44 5.07
C ALA A 34 -13.18 1.00 4.67
N GLY A 35 -13.61 0.79 3.43
CA GLY A 35 -13.89 -0.54 2.89
C GLY A 35 -12.67 -1.46 2.93
N THR A 36 -11.51 -0.93 2.57
CA THR A 36 -10.23 -1.67 2.58
C THR A 36 -9.83 -2.09 3.99
N ILE A 37 -9.94 -1.20 4.98
CA ILE A 37 -9.67 -1.50 6.39
C ILE A 37 -10.61 -2.61 6.89
N VAL A 38 -11.92 -2.45 6.67
CA VAL A 38 -12.92 -3.43 7.10
C VAL A 38 -12.65 -4.81 6.48
N SER A 39 -12.42 -4.89 5.18
CA SER A 39 -12.21 -6.17 4.50
C SER A 39 -10.88 -6.82 4.85
N SER A 40 -9.82 -6.03 5.10
CA SER A 40 -8.55 -6.55 5.60
C SER A 40 -8.71 -7.22 6.97
N LEU A 41 -9.47 -6.61 7.89
CA LEU A 41 -9.79 -7.20 9.19
C LEU A 41 -10.66 -8.47 9.10
N MET A 42 -11.46 -8.59 8.05
CA MET A 42 -12.29 -9.77 7.79
C MET A 42 -11.57 -10.86 7.01
N SER A 43 -10.39 -10.60 6.49
CA SER A 43 -9.66 -11.49 5.55
C SER A 43 -9.42 -12.88 6.12
N GLU A 44 -9.13 -13.03 7.41
CA GLU A 44 -8.97 -14.33 8.06
C GLU A 44 -10.25 -15.18 7.97
N ARG A 45 -11.40 -14.60 8.27
CA ARG A 45 -12.69 -15.31 8.22
C ARG A 45 -13.04 -15.72 6.81
N LEU A 46 -12.78 -14.84 5.85
CA LEU A 46 -13.05 -15.09 4.42
C LEU A 46 -12.16 -16.20 3.87
N THR A 47 -10.84 -16.15 4.14
CA THR A 47 -9.89 -17.14 3.63
C THR A 47 -10.05 -18.51 4.29
N ARG A 48 -10.39 -18.56 5.58
CA ARG A 48 -10.73 -19.83 6.25
C ARG A 48 -11.96 -20.49 5.65
N ARG A 49 -12.99 -19.71 5.31
CA ARG A 49 -14.27 -20.25 4.79
C ARG A 49 -14.19 -20.61 3.30
N PHE A 50 -13.56 -19.77 2.49
CA PHE A 50 -13.62 -19.86 1.03
C PHE A 50 -12.29 -20.24 0.37
N GLY A 51 -11.20 -20.19 1.11
CA GLY A 51 -9.84 -20.35 0.59
C GLY A 51 -9.30 -19.10 -0.08
N THR A 52 -7.97 -18.95 -0.11
CA THR A 52 -7.31 -17.77 -0.64
C THR A 52 -7.58 -17.51 -2.11
N GLY A 53 -7.58 -18.58 -2.94
CA GLY A 53 -7.82 -18.47 -4.38
C GLY A 53 -9.17 -17.86 -4.72
N LEU A 54 -10.26 -18.36 -4.10
CA LEU A 54 -11.60 -17.83 -4.35
C LEU A 54 -11.76 -16.40 -3.79
N VAL A 55 -11.23 -16.12 -2.59
CA VAL A 55 -11.24 -14.76 -2.03
C VAL A 55 -10.52 -13.79 -2.97
N THR A 56 -9.36 -14.17 -3.50
CA THR A 56 -8.61 -13.36 -4.48
C THR A 56 -9.42 -13.12 -5.76
N ALA A 57 -9.98 -14.17 -6.36
CA ALA A 57 -10.74 -14.05 -7.60
C ALA A 57 -12.01 -13.18 -7.44
N VAL A 58 -12.78 -13.38 -6.37
CA VAL A 58 -13.98 -12.57 -6.06
C VAL A 58 -13.60 -11.12 -5.76
N SER A 59 -12.54 -10.90 -5.02
CA SER A 59 -12.05 -9.56 -4.70
C SER A 59 -11.63 -8.78 -5.95
N VAL A 60 -10.90 -9.42 -6.87
CA VAL A 60 -10.53 -8.79 -8.15
C VAL A 60 -11.78 -8.56 -9.03
N ALA A 61 -12.74 -9.47 -9.03
CA ALA A 61 -14.02 -9.29 -9.72
C ALA A 61 -14.80 -8.07 -9.15
N MET A 62 -14.83 -7.91 -7.82
CA MET A 62 -15.47 -6.77 -7.16
C MET A 62 -14.81 -5.45 -7.56
N THR A 63 -13.47 -5.39 -7.59
CA THR A 63 -12.76 -4.18 -8.02
C THR A 63 -12.98 -3.90 -9.51
N ALA A 64 -13.01 -4.92 -10.35
CA ALA A 64 -13.32 -4.79 -11.77
C ALA A 64 -14.75 -4.26 -12.01
N ALA A 65 -15.73 -4.82 -11.31
CA ALA A 65 -17.12 -4.37 -11.38
C ALA A 65 -17.28 -2.92 -10.87
N ALA A 66 -16.57 -2.56 -9.81
CA ALA A 66 -16.56 -1.20 -9.29
C ALA A 66 -15.97 -0.18 -10.30
N LEU A 67 -14.87 -0.54 -10.97
CA LEU A 67 -14.28 0.29 -12.03
C LEU A 67 -15.22 0.43 -13.24
N PHE A 68 -15.90 -0.65 -13.61
CA PHE A 68 -16.94 -0.57 -14.63
C PHE A 68 -18.07 0.37 -14.16
N GLY A 69 -18.48 0.26 -12.89
CA GLY A 69 -19.43 1.17 -12.28
C GLY A 69 -18.98 2.64 -12.33
N PHE A 70 -17.71 2.93 -12.06
CA PHE A 70 -17.19 4.29 -12.25
C PHE A 70 -17.31 4.74 -13.71
N SER A 71 -17.08 3.87 -14.69
CA SER A 71 -17.15 4.19 -16.12
C SER A 71 -18.57 4.57 -16.61
N ILE A 72 -19.60 4.16 -15.91
CA ILE A 72 -21.00 4.45 -16.25
C ILE A 72 -21.64 5.47 -15.29
N SER A 73 -20.86 5.99 -14.33
CA SER A 73 -21.37 6.91 -13.33
C SER A 73 -21.69 8.27 -13.93
N GLY A 74 -22.95 8.67 -13.85
CA GLY A 74 -23.44 9.98 -14.25
C GLY A 74 -23.47 11.02 -13.13
N GLY A 75 -23.00 10.69 -11.92
CA GLY A 75 -23.01 11.60 -10.78
C GLY A 75 -22.17 11.11 -9.60
N PHE A 76 -21.86 12.04 -8.69
CA PHE A 76 -20.99 11.78 -7.54
C PHE A 76 -21.49 10.65 -6.62
N ALA A 77 -22.80 10.57 -6.37
CA ALA A 77 -23.38 9.53 -5.53
C ALA A 77 -23.09 8.12 -6.05
N MET A 78 -23.12 7.93 -7.38
CA MET A 78 -22.75 6.65 -7.99
C MET A 78 -21.29 6.30 -7.76
N LEU A 79 -20.39 7.28 -7.84
CA LEU A 79 -18.96 7.05 -7.53
C LEU A 79 -18.77 6.58 -6.08
N ILE A 80 -19.47 7.18 -5.11
CA ILE A 80 -19.44 6.73 -3.71
C ILE A 80 -19.98 5.30 -3.57
N VAL A 81 -21.10 4.97 -4.22
CA VAL A 81 -21.67 3.61 -4.17
C VAL A 81 -20.69 2.57 -4.71
N PHE A 82 -20.04 2.83 -5.83
CA PHE A 82 -19.06 1.91 -6.41
C PHE A 82 -17.71 1.93 -5.68
N ALA A 83 -17.37 2.98 -4.94
CA ALA A 83 -16.19 3.02 -4.08
C ALA A 83 -16.25 1.97 -2.95
N ILE A 84 -17.44 1.61 -2.48
CA ILE A 84 -17.62 0.59 -1.42
C ILE A 84 -17.13 -0.79 -1.87
N PRO A 85 -17.68 -1.42 -2.94
CA PRO A 85 -17.19 -2.72 -3.40
C PRO A 85 -15.72 -2.66 -3.87
N TYR A 86 -15.26 -1.53 -4.38
CA TYR A 86 -13.85 -1.33 -4.70
C TYR A 86 -12.96 -1.50 -3.47
N GLY A 87 -13.25 -0.78 -2.39
CA GLY A 87 -12.49 -0.85 -1.14
C GLY A 87 -12.55 -2.24 -0.50
N LEU A 88 -13.74 -2.84 -0.44
CA LEU A 88 -13.90 -4.19 0.11
C LEU A 88 -13.09 -5.24 -0.66
N GLY A 89 -13.08 -5.18 -1.99
CA GLY A 89 -12.25 -6.06 -2.82
C GLY A 89 -10.76 -5.82 -2.60
N ALA A 90 -10.32 -4.56 -2.60
CA ALA A 90 -8.91 -4.21 -2.47
C ALA A 90 -8.28 -4.74 -1.17
N GLY A 91 -8.94 -4.58 -0.01
CA GLY A 91 -8.38 -5.01 1.27
C GLY A 91 -8.33 -6.53 1.43
N SER A 92 -9.36 -7.24 0.98
CA SER A 92 -9.39 -8.70 1.07
C SER A 92 -8.32 -9.35 0.20
N VAL A 93 -8.14 -8.88 -1.05
CA VAL A 93 -7.09 -9.44 -1.92
C VAL A 93 -5.70 -9.16 -1.36
N ASP A 94 -5.47 -7.96 -0.86
CA ASP A 94 -4.16 -7.56 -0.35
C ASP A 94 -3.76 -8.44 0.85
N ALA A 95 -4.60 -8.54 1.87
CA ALA A 95 -4.31 -9.36 3.04
C ALA A 95 -4.21 -10.86 2.72
N SER A 96 -5.07 -11.39 1.86
CA SER A 96 -5.12 -12.82 1.54
C SER A 96 -3.94 -13.28 0.69
N LEU A 97 -3.62 -12.50 -0.36
CA LEU A 97 -2.54 -12.83 -1.29
C LEU A 97 -1.17 -12.70 -0.62
N ASN A 98 -0.98 -11.64 0.18
CA ASN A 98 0.25 -11.44 0.95
C ASN A 98 0.51 -12.60 1.90
N ASN A 99 -0.50 -13.07 2.64
CA ASN A 99 -0.35 -14.23 3.51
C ASN A 99 -0.05 -15.51 2.71
N TYR A 100 -0.73 -15.71 1.59
CA TYR A 100 -0.47 -16.88 0.75
C TYR A 100 0.96 -16.92 0.24
N VAL A 101 1.48 -15.78 -0.24
CA VAL A 101 2.87 -15.68 -0.70
C VAL A 101 3.86 -15.85 0.46
N ALA A 102 3.57 -15.28 1.64
CA ALA A 102 4.42 -15.44 2.81
C ALA A 102 4.52 -16.89 3.31
N LEU A 103 3.46 -17.69 3.14
CA LEU A 103 3.41 -19.08 3.58
C LEU A 103 3.99 -20.06 2.55
N HIS A 104 3.90 -19.77 1.25
CA HIS A 104 4.15 -20.76 0.21
C HIS A 104 5.34 -20.43 -0.69
N TYR A 105 5.86 -19.20 -0.63
CA TYR A 105 6.89 -18.71 -1.54
C TYR A 105 8.04 -18.05 -0.77
N ALA A 106 9.20 -17.94 -1.42
CA ALA A 106 10.36 -17.25 -0.85
C ALA A 106 10.19 -15.71 -0.89
N SER A 107 10.92 -15.00 -0.04
CA SER A 107 10.89 -13.53 0.11
C SER A 107 11.03 -12.76 -1.22
N ARG A 108 11.81 -13.28 -2.19
CA ARG A 108 11.91 -12.71 -3.54
C ARG A 108 10.57 -12.54 -4.24
N HIS A 109 9.67 -13.50 -4.09
CA HIS A 109 8.34 -13.45 -4.73
C HIS A 109 7.46 -12.38 -4.08
N MET A 110 7.60 -12.18 -2.76
CA MET A 110 6.93 -11.08 -2.07
C MET A 110 7.42 -9.72 -2.59
N SER A 111 8.72 -9.54 -2.75
CA SER A 111 9.31 -8.32 -3.30
C SER A 111 8.84 -8.06 -4.74
N TRP A 112 8.79 -9.09 -5.59
CA TRP A 112 8.32 -8.96 -6.97
C TRP A 112 6.81 -8.74 -7.06
N LEU A 113 6.01 -9.34 -6.17
CA LEU A 113 4.58 -9.03 -6.05
C LEU A 113 4.38 -7.52 -5.82
N HIS A 114 5.13 -6.96 -4.89
CA HIS A 114 5.05 -5.52 -4.60
C HIS A 114 5.74 -4.63 -5.65
N CYS A 115 6.67 -5.15 -6.43
CA CYS A 115 7.17 -4.47 -7.63
C CYS A 115 6.05 -4.32 -8.68
N MET A 116 5.26 -5.37 -8.91
CA MET A 116 4.11 -5.31 -9.82
C MET A 116 3.03 -4.30 -9.38
N TRP A 117 2.92 -4.04 -8.07
CA TRP A 117 2.10 -2.93 -7.58
C TRP A 117 2.58 -1.58 -8.16
N GLY A 118 3.88 -1.31 -8.14
CA GLY A 118 4.46 -0.09 -8.70
C GLY A 118 4.27 0.02 -10.23
N VAL A 119 4.38 -1.10 -10.95
CA VAL A 119 4.07 -1.16 -12.38
C VAL A 119 2.60 -0.79 -12.62
N GLY A 120 1.67 -1.39 -11.86
CA GLY A 120 0.25 -1.07 -11.95
C GLY A 120 -0.07 0.40 -11.64
N ALA A 121 0.59 0.96 -10.63
CA ALA A 121 0.47 2.36 -10.25
C ALA A 121 0.95 3.32 -11.37
N SER A 122 1.90 2.89 -12.19
CA SER A 122 2.39 3.66 -13.34
C SER A 122 1.52 3.48 -14.58
N VAL A 123 1.09 2.26 -14.86
CA VAL A 123 0.30 1.93 -16.08
C VAL A 123 -1.12 2.50 -16.00
N GLY A 124 -1.76 2.49 -14.83
CA GLY A 124 -3.11 3.02 -14.66
C GLY A 124 -3.28 4.46 -15.14
N PRO A 125 -2.48 5.43 -14.64
CA PRO A 125 -2.49 6.80 -15.12
C PRO A 125 -2.19 6.96 -16.61
N LEU A 126 -1.34 6.09 -17.19
CA LEU A 126 -1.04 6.13 -18.62
C LEU A 126 -2.26 5.74 -19.48
N ILE A 127 -2.99 4.67 -19.09
CA ILE A 127 -4.24 4.27 -19.76
C ILE A 127 -5.27 5.42 -19.68
N MET A 128 -5.44 6.01 -18.51
CA MET A 128 -6.34 7.14 -18.30
C MET A 128 -5.92 8.35 -19.14
N SER A 129 -4.63 8.67 -19.17
CA SER A 129 -4.10 9.77 -19.99
C SER A 129 -4.35 9.54 -21.47
N ALA A 130 -4.11 8.34 -21.97
CA ALA A 130 -4.39 7.98 -23.37
C ALA A 130 -5.88 8.12 -23.72
N ALA A 131 -6.78 7.71 -22.82
CA ALA A 131 -8.22 7.87 -23.02
C ALA A 131 -8.62 9.35 -23.11
N LEU A 132 -8.09 10.20 -22.23
CA LEU A 132 -8.36 11.65 -22.21
C LEU A 132 -7.78 12.36 -23.45
N THR A 133 -6.54 12.06 -23.82
CA THR A 133 -5.88 12.65 -25.00
C THR A 133 -6.60 12.26 -26.31
N ALA A 134 -7.16 11.05 -26.36
CA ALA A 134 -7.99 10.60 -27.48
C ALA A 134 -9.42 11.18 -27.49
N GLY A 135 -9.76 12.06 -26.56
CA GLY A 135 -11.09 12.67 -26.44
C GLY A 135 -12.21 11.71 -26.01
N ARG A 136 -11.88 10.50 -25.51
CA ARG A 136 -12.86 9.46 -25.11
C ARG A 136 -13.44 9.67 -23.71
N GLY A 137 -12.96 10.67 -22.97
CA GLY A 137 -13.39 10.96 -21.58
C GLY A 137 -12.80 10.02 -20.53
N TRP A 138 -12.87 10.42 -19.26
CA TRP A 138 -12.35 9.65 -18.11
C TRP A 138 -13.12 8.33 -17.89
N GLN A 139 -14.39 8.27 -18.26
CA GLN A 139 -15.23 7.07 -18.19
C GLN A 139 -14.61 5.92 -19.00
N SER A 140 -14.07 6.23 -20.20
CA SER A 140 -13.42 5.23 -21.04
C SER A 140 -12.14 4.69 -20.41
N GLY A 141 -11.36 5.52 -19.71
CA GLY A 141 -10.17 5.07 -19.00
C GLY A 141 -10.49 4.05 -17.90
N TYR A 142 -11.53 4.29 -17.10
CA TYR A 142 -11.99 3.31 -16.10
C TYR A 142 -12.52 2.04 -16.75
N ARG A 143 -13.22 2.15 -17.86
CA ARG A 143 -13.73 1.00 -18.60
C ARG A 143 -12.60 0.12 -19.16
N ASP A 144 -11.57 0.75 -19.75
CA ASP A 144 -10.41 0.03 -20.27
C ASP A 144 -9.67 -0.74 -19.16
N ILE A 145 -9.46 -0.10 -17.99
CA ILE A 145 -8.86 -0.77 -16.81
C ILE A 145 -9.77 -1.89 -16.28
N SER A 146 -11.09 -1.68 -16.26
CA SER A 146 -12.06 -2.70 -15.86
C SER A 146 -11.96 -3.95 -16.73
N TYR A 147 -11.85 -3.81 -18.04
CA TYR A 147 -11.71 -4.96 -18.95
C TYR A 147 -10.42 -5.74 -18.72
N ILE A 148 -9.31 -5.06 -18.42
CA ILE A 148 -8.06 -5.72 -18.04
C ILE A 148 -8.25 -6.52 -16.76
N GLN A 149 -8.92 -5.96 -15.75
CA GLN A 149 -9.19 -6.66 -14.50
C GLN A 149 -10.21 -7.81 -14.65
N LEU A 150 -11.18 -7.70 -15.54
CA LEU A 150 -12.08 -8.80 -15.87
C LEU A 150 -11.33 -9.95 -16.52
N GLY A 151 -10.40 -9.64 -17.45
CA GLY A 151 -9.49 -10.66 -18.01
C GLY A 151 -8.65 -11.36 -16.93
N LEU A 152 -8.09 -10.59 -15.99
CA LEU A 152 -7.37 -11.14 -14.84
C LEU A 152 -8.28 -11.98 -13.94
N THR A 153 -9.52 -11.55 -13.71
CA THR A 153 -10.50 -12.31 -12.93
C THR A 153 -10.76 -13.68 -13.58
N LEU A 154 -10.91 -13.72 -14.90
CA LEU A 154 -11.10 -14.98 -15.63
C LEU A 154 -9.89 -15.91 -15.46
N ILE A 155 -8.68 -15.38 -15.58
CA ILE A 155 -7.45 -16.16 -15.36
C ILE A 155 -7.41 -16.71 -13.92
N LEU A 156 -7.77 -15.88 -12.92
CA LEU A 156 -7.83 -16.31 -11.53
C LEU A 156 -8.86 -17.42 -11.30
N LEU A 157 -10.05 -17.32 -11.90
CA LEU A 157 -11.08 -18.36 -11.81
C LEU A 157 -10.61 -19.67 -12.44
N ILE A 158 -9.98 -19.62 -13.61
CA ILE A 158 -9.42 -20.81 -14.27
C ILE A 158 -8.29 -21.42 -13.42
N SER A 159 -7.50 -20.59 -12.73
CA SER A 159 -6.40 -21.06 -11.89
C SER A 159 -6.82 -21.62 -10.52
N LEU A 160 -8.10 -21.54 -10.13
CA LEU A 160 -8.57 -22.00 -8.81
C LEU A 160 -8.10 -23.42 -8.42
N PRO A 161 -8.08 -24.41 -9.33
CA PRO A 161 -7.60 -25.76 -8.99
C PRO A 161 -6.12 -25.83 -8.62
N LEU A 162 -5.32 -24.82 -9.01
CA LEU A 162 -3.87 -24.77 -8.74
C LEU A 162 -3.54 -24.20 -7.36
N TRP A 163 -4.53 -23.55 -6.71
CA TRP A 163 -4.31 -22.94 -5.40
C TRP A 163 -4.28 -24.01 -4.32
N LYS A 164 -3.27 -23.95 -3.45
CA LYS A 164 -3.21 -24.85 -2.30
C LYS A 164 -4.40 -24.59 -1.39
N LYS A 165 -5.14 -25.65 -1.11
CA LYS A 165 -6.23 -25.58 -0.12
C LYS A 165 -5.65 -25.20 1.23
N PRO A 166 -6.38 -24.44 2.09
CA PRO A 166 -6.00 -24.28 3.46
C PRO A 166 -5.73 -25.68 4.04
N GLN A 167 -4.59 -25.90 4.69
CA GLN A 167 -4.42 -27.11 5.48
C GLN A 167 -5.57 -27.11 6.48
N SER A 168 -6.51 -28.04 6.29
CA SER A 168 -7.54 -28.29 7.29
C SER A 168 -6.81 -28.52 8.60
N ALA A 169 -7.06 -27.66 9.58
CA ALA A 169 -6.76 -27.96 10.96
C ALA A 169 -7.25 -29.40 11.20
N HIS A 170 -6.46 -30.21 11.87
CA HIS A 170 -6.80 -31.60 12.18
C HIS A 170 -8.29 -31.72 12.47
N GLU A 171 -8.94 -32.69 11.80
CA GLU A 171 -10.36 -32.98 11.98
C GLU A 171 -10.64 -33.11 13.49
N GLY A 172 -11.25 -32.09 14.08
CA GLY A 172 -11.56 -32.09 15.51
C GLY A 172 -11.68 -30.70 16.15
N GLU A 173 -10.93 -29.70 15.71
CA GLU A 173 -11.08 -28.33 16.23
C GLU A 173 -11.53 -27.39 15.10
N THR A 174 -12.79 -26.96 15.15
CA THR A 174 -13.29 -25.77 14.47
C THR A 174 -12.62 -24.56 15.12
N ALA A 175 -11.33 -24.34 14.80
CA ALA A 175 -10.59 -23.21 15.29
C ALA A 175 -11.32 -21.93 14.87
N ARG A 176 -12.00 -21.30 15.83
CA ARG A 176 -12.74 -20.04 15.65
C ARG A 176 -11.79 -18.96 15.14
N ALA A 177 -12.24 -18.16 14.18
CA ALA A 177 -11.50 -16.96 13.78
C ALA A 177 -11.29 -16.04 15.00
N LEU A 178 -10.07 -15.53 15.14
CA LEU A 178 -9.70 -14.69 16.29
C LEU A 178 -10.47 -13.36 16.24
N SER A 179 -10.90 -12.90 17.40
CA SER A 179 -11.42 -11.54 17.54
C SER A 179 -10.28 -10.52 17.50
N LEU A 180 -10.57 -9.27 17.13
CA LEU A 180 -9.57 -8.21 17.08
C LEU A 180 -8.84 -8.04 18.44
N ARG A 181 -9.56 -8.18 19.54
CA ARG A 181 -8.99 -8.10 20.90
C ARG A 181 -7.99 -9.23 21.16
N GLU A 182 -8.32 -10.44 20.74
CA GLU A 182 -7.42 -11.60 20.84
C GLU A 182 -6.17 -11.40 20.00
N ILE A 183 -6.32 -10.93 18.75
CA ILE A 183 -5.18 -10.65 17.82
C ILE A 183 -4.24 -9.61 18.43
N VAL A 184 -4.78 -8.49 18.92
CA VAL A 184 -3.98 -7.39 19.50
C VAL A 184 -3.29 -7.79 20.82
N SER A 185 -3.78 -8.84 21.49
CA SER A 185 -3.14 -9.40 22.71
C SER A 185 -2.02 -10.40 22.39
N ILE A 186 -1.87 -10.85 21.15
CA ILE A 186 -0.74 -11.71 20.75
C ILE A 186 0.57 -10.94 20.95
N ARG A 187 1.55 -11.61 21.57
CA ARG A 187 2.88 -11.02 21.82
C ARG A 187 3.54 -10.61 20.51
N GLY A 188 3.87 -9.34 20.35
CA GLY A 188 4.45 -8.76 19.12
C GLY A 188 3.44 -8.16 18.16
N ALA A 189 2.13 -8.42 18.29
CA ALA A 189 1.11 -7.92 17.38
C ALA A 189 1.05 -6.38 17.35
N LYS A 190 1.08 -5.74 18.50
CA LYS A 190 1.07 -4.27 18.60
C LYS A 190 2.30 -3.64 17.93
N GLU A 191 3.45 -4.29 18.11
CA GLU A 191 4.70 -3.83 17.54
C GLU A 191 4.65 -3.88 16.01
N VAL A 192 4.20 -4.98 15.42
CA VAL A 192 4.13 -5.09 13.97
C VAL A 192 3.05 -4.20 13.37
N MET A 193 1.91 -4.03 14.04
CA MET A 193 0.86 -3.09 13.63
C MET A 193 1.38 -1.66 13.59
N LEU A 194 2.06 -1.22 14.65
CA LEU A 194 2.58 0.14 14.74
C LEU A 194 3.76 0.36 13.81
N CYS A 195 4.62 -0.65 13.63
CA CYS A 195 5.70 -0.62 12.64
C CYS A 195 5.13 -0.40 11.23
N PHE A 196 4.10 -1.14 10.85
CA PHE A 196 3.45 -1.05 9.54
C PHE A 196 2.70 0.27 9.34
N PHE A 197 2.01 0.75 10.39
CA PHE A 197 1.42 2.08 10.41
C PHE A 197 2.46 3.16 10.10
N CYS A 198 3.58 3.17 10.83
CA CYS A 198 4.63 4.17 10.66
C CYS A 198 5.27 4.10 9.28
N TYR A 199 5.53 2.89 8.77
CA TYR A 199 6.10 2.71 7.44
C TYR A 199 5.19 3.30 6.36
N CYS A 200 3.92 2.89 6.32
CA CYS A 200 2.99 3.35 5.28
C CYS A 200 2.67 4.85 5.43
N ALA A 201 2.61 5.36 6.65
CA ALA A 201 2.50 6.79 6.94
C ALA A 201 3.68 7.58 6.37
N LEU A 202 4.91 7.09 6.59
CA LEU A 202 6.14 7.70 6.10
C LEU A 202 6.18 7.66 4.56
N GLU A 203 5.98 6.47 3.96
CA GLU A 203 6.02 6.28 2.51
C GLU A 203 5.04 7.22 1.80
N GLN A 204 3.79 7.26 2.25
CA GLN A 204 2.76 8.08 1.63
C GLN A 204 2.98 9.58 1.89
N THR A 205 3.40 9.97 3.08
CA THR A 205 3.66 11.38 3.38
C THR A 205 4.85 11.90 2.56
N ALA A 206 5.95 11.14 2.50
CA ALA A 206 7.11 11.51 1.71
C ALA A 206 6.77 11.67 0.23
N GLY A 207 6.07 10.69 -0.36
CA GLY A 207 5.68 10.72 -1.77
C GLY A 207 4.73 11.86 -2.11
N LEU A 208 3.73 12.11 -1.24
CA LEU A 208 2.73 13.15 -1.45
C LEU A 208 3.29 14.56 -1.32
N TRP A 209 4.17 14.77 -0.36
CA TRP A 209 4.66 16.10 0.00
C TRP A 209 6.04 16.42 -0.57
N ALA A 210 6.69 15.48 -1.31
CA ALA A 210 7.99 15.69 -1.94
C ALA A 210 8.03 16.94 -2.81
N GLY A 211 7.11 17.08 -3.75
CA GLY A 211 7.03 18.22 -4.65
C GLY A 211 6.84 19.53 -3.90
N SER A 212 5.88 19.59 -2.97
CA SER A 212 5.62 20.80 -2.16
C SER A 212 6.82 21.18 -1.31
N TYR A 213 7.49 20.22 -0.69
CA TYR A 213 8.70 20.48 0.09
C TYR A 213 9.82 21.08 -0.78
N LEU A 214 10.07 20.48 -1.95
CA LEU A 214 11.11 20.93 -2.88
C LEU A 214 10.84 22.36 -3.36
N VAL A 215 9.61 22.65 -3.75
CA VAL A 215 9.25 24.02 -4.21
C VAL A 215 9.31 25.02 -3.08
N LEU A 216 8.57 24.77 -1.98
CA LEU A 216 8.35 25.74 -0.92
C LEU A 216 9.57 25.94 -0.01
N THR A 217 10.41 24.92 0.15
CA THR A 217 11.53 24.95 1.12
C THR A 217 12.88 25.02 0.45
N ARG A 218 13.01 24.47 -0.78
CA ARG A 218 14.30 24.38 -1.48
C ARG A 218 14.36 25.28 -2.72
N GLY A 219 13.28 25.96 -3.07
CA GLY A 219 13.23 26.84 -4.24
C GLY A 219 13.43 26.10 -5.57
N VAL A 220 13.12 24.80 -5.61
CA VAL A 220 13.15 24.01 -6.85
C VAL A 220 11.97 24.45 -7.72
N ASP A 221 12.17 24.56 -9.02
CA ASP A 221 11.06 24.81 -9.93
C ASP A 221 10.05 23.63 -9.92
N ALA A 222 8.80 23.94 -10.23
CA ALA A 222 7.70 22.98 -10.10
C ALA A 222 7.85 21.74 -11.01
N GLU A 223 8.44 21.90 -12.21
CA GLU A 223 8.65 20.80 -13.15
C GLU A 223 9.71 19.83 -12.64
N THR A 224 10.86 20.34 -12.19
CA THR A 224 11.92 19.55 -11.55
C THR A 224 11.40 18.86 -10.29
N ALA A 225 10.66 19.58 -9.43
CA ALA A 225 10.10 19.03 -8.20
C ALA A 225 9.13 17.86 -8.49
N ALA A 226 8.26 18.01 -9.50
CA ALA A 226 7.36 16.93 -9.92
C ALA A 226 8.11 15.71 -10.46
N SER A 227 9.18 15.93 -11.24
CA SER A 227 10.02 14.86 -11.77
C SER A 227 10.68 14.07 -10.65
N PHE A 228 11.23 14.71 -9.62
CA PHE A 228 11.86 14.03 -8.49
C PHE A 228 10.85 13.37 -7.54
N ALA A 229 9.64 13.92 -7.39
CA ALA A 229 8.54 13.22 -6.73
C ALA A 229 8.18 11.92 -7.48
N GLY A 230 8.21 11.94 -8.82
CA GLY A 230 8.08 10.73 -9.65
C GLY A 230 9.23 9.73 -9.43
N LEU A 231 10.47 10.22 -9.39
CA LEU A 231 11.65 9.38 -9.14
C LEU A 231 11.62 8.68 -7.77
N TYR A 232 11.00 9.28 -6.76
CA TYR A 232 10.76 8.63 -5.47
C TYR A 232 9.98 7.30 -5.64
N PHE A 233 8.87 7.33 -6.36
CA PHE A 233 8.06 6.12 -6.62
C PHE A 233 8.74 5.13 -7.55
N ILE A 234 9.50 5.61 -8.54
CA ILE A 234 10.35 4.77 -9.39
C ILE A 234 11.43 4.10 -8.52
N GLY A 235 12.02 4.82 -7.56
CA GLY A 235 12.97 4.30 -6.59
C GLY A 235 12.38 3.15 -5.76
N ILE A 236 11.15 3.29 -5.28
CA ILE A 236 10.43 2.21 -4.58
C ILE A 236 10.24 1.00 -5.51
N THR A 237 9.74 1.22 -6.72
CA THR A 237 9.42 0.13 -7.66
C THR A 237 10.67 -0.62 -8.12
N ALA A 238 11.69 0.10 -8.58
CA ALA A 238 12.96 -0.47 -8.98
C ALA A 238 13.70 -1.12 -7.80
N GLY A 239 13.65 -0.46 -6.64
CA GLY A 239 14.20 -1.01 -5.40
C GLY A 239 13.55 -2.33 -5.00
N ARG A 240 12.22 -2.48 -5.15
CA ARG A 240 11.50 -3.75 -4.91
C ARG A 240 11.91 -4.84 -5.90
N ALA A 241 12.15 -4.49 -7.18
CA ALA A 241 12.69 -5.42 -8.16
C ALA A 241 14.07 -5.93 -7.76
N VAL A 242 14.98 -5.02 -7.39
CA VAL A 242 16.34 -5.34 -6.94
C VAL A 242 16.30 -6.10 -5.62
N ASN A 243 15.44 -5.72 -4.68
CA ASN A 243 15.28 -6.40 -3.39
C ASN A 243 14.95 -7.88 -3.56
N GLY A 244 14.16 -8.25 -4.57
CA GLY A 244 13.90 -9.65 -4.90
C GLY A 244 15.17 -10.49 -5.12
N PHE A 245 16.23 -9.90 -5.68
CA PHE A 245 17.53 -10.56 -5.83
C PHE A 245 18.35 -10.47 -4.53
N MET A 246 18.27 -9.38 -3.78
CA MET A 246 18.99 -9.21 -2.52
C MET A 246 18.54 -10.23 -1.47
N THR A 247 17.28 -10.64 -1.46
CA THR A 247 16.75 -11.69 -0.56
C THR A 247 17.41 -13.06 -0.76
N LEU A 248 18.15 -13.29 -1.84
CA LEU A 248 18.94 -14.50 -2.04
C LEU A 248 20.18 -14.59 -1.13
N ARG A 249 20.67 -13.44 -0.64
CA ARG A 249 21.89 -13.35 0.18
C ARG A 249 21.65 -12.76 1.57
N PHE A 250 20.62 -11.97 1.73
CA PHE A 250 20.33 -11.23 2.96
C PHE A 250 18.97 -11.66 3.53
N SER A 251 18.89 -11.72 4.86
CA SER A 251 17.61 -12.00 5.56
C SER A 251 16.68 -10.81 5.51
N ASP A 252 15.37 -11.06 5.62
CA ASP A 252 14.32 -10.02 5.69
C ASP A 252 14.66 -8.97 6.77
N ARG A 253 15.12 -9.41 7.95
CA ARG A 253 15.56 -8.53 9.03
C ARG A 253 16.69 -7.59 8.61
N SER A 254 17.71 -8.09 7.93
CA SER A 254 18.86 -7.29 7.46
C SER A 254 18.40 -6.27 6.41
N LEU A 255 17.48 -6.66 5.54
CA LEU A 255 16.96 -5.80 4.48
C LEU A 255 16.07 -4.67 5.05
N VAL A 256 15.26 -4.95 6.07
CA VAL A 256 14.49 -3.90 6.78
C VAL A 256 15.45 -2.88 7.40
N ARG A 257 16.46 -3.31 8.14
CA ARG A 257 17.45 -2.41 8.77
C ARG A 257 18.24 -1.60 7.73
N ALA A 258 18.64 -2.22 6.63
CA ALA A 258 19.29 -1.50 5.53
C ALA A 258 18.37 -0.43 4.94
N GLY A 259 17.08 -0.74 4.75
CA GLY A 259 16.07 0.21 4.33
C GLY A 259 15.92 1.38 5.29
N GLU A 260 15.82 1.11 6.60
CA GLU A 260 15.76 2.14 7.65
C GLU A 260 16.98 3.09 7.62
N VAL A 261 18.17 2.54 7.46
CA VAL A 261 19.41 3.33 7.34
C VAL A 261 19.37 4.22 6.09
N LEU A 262 18.96 3.67 4.94
CA LEU A 262 18.85 4.45 3.70
C LEU A 262 17.82 5.56 3.82
N ILE A 263 16.67 5.32 4.46
CA ILE A 263 15.66 6.35 4.75
C ILE A 263 16.25 7.42 5.68
N ALA A 264 16.97 7.02 6.74
CA ALA A 264 17.61 7.97 7.65
C ALA A 264 18.62 8.87 6.92
N VAL A 265 19.49 8.28 6.10
CA VAL A 265 20.46 9.05 5.29
C VAL A 265 19.74 9.98 4.32
N GLY A 266 18.74 9.48 3.59
CA GLY A 266 17.93 10.30 2.69
C GLY A 266 17.26 11.47 3.42
N THR A 267 16.70 11.22 4.60
CA THR A 267 16.08 12.26 5.45
C THR A 267 17.11 13.32 5.91
N LEU A 268 18.31 12.90 6.29
CA LEU A 268 19.39 13.83 6.64
C LEU A 268 19.83 14.68 5.44
N MET A 269 19.87 14.07 4.24
CA MET A 269 20.17 14.81 3.00
C MET A 269 19.13 15.90 2.71
N LEU A 270 17.86 15.71 3.10
CA LEU A 270 16.85 16.76 2.97
C LEU A 270 17.15 17.99 3.85
N LEU A 271 17.86 17.83 4.96
CA LEU A 271 18.22 18.95 5.84
C LEU A 271 19.36 19.80 5.29
N LEU A 272 20.18 19.25 4.39
CA LEU A 272 21.32 19.98 3.83
C LEU A 272 20.85 21.08 2.87
N PRO A 273 21.54 22.25 2.84
CA PRO A 273 21.11 23.40 2.05
C PRO A 273 21.24 23.21 0.54
N ALA A 274 22.07 22.27 0.09
CA ALA A 274 22.32 22.02 -1.32
C ALA A 274 21.11 21.33 -2.01
N GLN A 275 20.49 22.03 -2.94
CA GLN A 275 19.31 21.58 -3.68
C GLN A 275 19.50 20.19 -4.32
N LYS A 276 20.62 19.94 -5.00
CA LYS A 276 20.92 18.64 -5.62
C LYS A 276 21.00 17.49 -4.59
N VAL A 277 21.46 17.78 -3.38
CA VAL A 277 21.53 16.82 -2.29
C VAL A 277 20.14 16.47 -1.79
N ALA A 278 19.25 17.47 -1.63
CA ALA A 278 17.86 17.23 -1.27
C ALA A 278 17.11 16.40 -2.31
N LEU A 279 17.33 16.67 -3.61
CA LEU A 279 16.78 15.87 -4.71
C LEU A 279 17.23 14.41 -4.65
N ALA A 280 18.54 14.17 -4.49
CA ALA A 280 19.09 12.82 -4.31
C ALA A 280 18.55 12.15 -3.04
N GLY A 281 18.31 12.92 -1.97
CA GLY A 281 17.71 12.45 -0.73
C GLY A 281 16.33 11.81 -0.94
N PHE A 282 15.46 12.40 -1.76
CA PHE A 282 14.15 11.79 -2.08
C PHE A 282 14.27 10.48 -2.86
N VAL A 283 15.20 10.39 -3.80
CA VAL A 283 15.46 9.13 -4.53
C VAL A 283 15.93 8.06 -3.55
N LEU A 284 16.83 8.42 -2.63
CA LEU A 284 17.34 7.50 -1.62
C LEU A 284 16.27 7.06 -0.62
N LEU A 285 15.35 7.96 -0.24
CA LEU A 285 14.16 7.62 0.55
C LEU A 285 13.31 6.56 -0.14
N GLY A 286 13.08 6.70 -1.46
CA GLY A 286 12.34 5.71 -2.25
C GLY A 286 13.01 4.35 -2.28
N ILE A 287 14.32 4.32 -2.54
CA ILE A 287 15.12 3.08 -2.55
C ILE A 287 15.12 2.42 -1.17
N GLY A 288 15.27 3.21 -0.09
CA GLY A 288 15.25 2.72 1.29
C GLY A 288 13.90 2.16 1.71
N SER A 289 12.81 2.72 1.20
CA SER A 289 11.43 2.23 1.46
C SER A 289 11.17 0.87 0.80
N ALA A 290 11.85 0.55 -0.29
CA ALA A 290 11.56 -0.61 -1.13
C ALA A 290 11.58 -1.98 -0.40
N PRO A 291 12.58 -2.33 0.43
CA PRO A 291 12.66 -3.64 1.07
C PRO A 291 11.72 -3.79 2.27
N ILE A 292 11.28 -2.71 2.91
CA ILE A 292 10.66 -2.76 4.25
C ILE A 292 9.31 -3.49 4.22
N TYR A 293 8.39 -3.05 3.36
CA TYR A 293 7.05 -3.62 3.27
C TYR A 293 7.06 -5.13 2.96
N PRO A 294 7.71 -5.59 1.87
CA PRO A 294 7.69 -7.00 1.52
C PRO A 294 8.40 -7.88 2.56
N SER A 295 9.49 -7.40 3.16
CA SER A 295 10.27 -8.17 4.14
C SER A 295 9.52 -8.35 5.46
N ILE A 296 8.82 -7.33 5.97
CA ILE A 296 8.03 -7.44 7.20
C ILE A 296 6.85 -8.40 6.99
N ILE A 297 6.14 -8.31 5.86
CA ILE A 297 5.03 -9.24 5.59
C ILE A 297 5.53 -10.68 5.44
N HIS A 298 6.59 -10.88 4.66
CA HIS A 298 7.14 -12.21 4.43
C HIS A 298 7.62 -12.86 5.73
N SER A 299 8.16 -12.09 6.68
CA SER A 299 8.61 -12.59 7.98
C SER A 299 7.47 -12.85 8.99
N THR A 300 6.24 -12.41 8.72
CA THR A 300 5.11 -12.54 9.65
C THR A 300 4.82 -14.00 10.08
N PRO A 301 4.79 -15.00 9.18
CA PRO A 301 4.61 -16.40 9.62
C PRO A 301 5.75 -16.91 10.51
N ALA A 302 6.97 -16.43 10.32
CA ALA A 302 8.11 -16.81 11.17
C ALA A 302 7.99 -16.23 12.59
N HIS A 303 7.43 -15.02 12.73
CA HIS A 303 7.24 -14.36 14.03
C HIS A 303 6.03 -14.90 14.82
N PHE A 304 4.93 -15.22 14.14
CA PHE A 304 3.64 -15.50 14.78
C PHE A 304 3.12 -16.93 14.55
N GLY A 305 3.78 -17.71 13.72
CA GLY A 305 3.32 -19.02 13.28
C GLY A 305 2.36 -18.94 12.08
N ALA A 306 2.36 -19.99 11.25
CA ALA A 306 1.54 -20.08 10.05
C ALA A 306 0.03 -19.96 10.33
N GLU A 307 -0.44 -20.51 11.46
CA GLU A 307 -1.86 -20.51 11.82
C GLU A 307 -2.42 -19.11 12.13
N ARG A 308 -1.58 -18.21 12.69
CA ARG A 308 -1.95 -16.86 13.10
C ARG A 308 -1.58 -15.81 12.04
N SER A 309 -0.78 -16.17 11.05
CA SER A 309 -0.22 -15.21 10.09
C SER A 309 -1.30 -14.46 9.31
N GLN A 310 -2.38 -15.12 8.90
CA GLN A 310 -3.48 -14.47 8.19
C GLN A 310 -4.17 -13.38 9.03
N ALA A 311 -4.42 -13.67 10.32
CA ALA A 311 -5.04 -12.72 11.24
C ALA A 311 -4.11 -11.51 11.48
N ILE A 312 -2.82 -11.77 11.70
CA ILE A 312 -1.82 -10.71 11.91
C ILE A 312 -1.66 -9.85 10.65
N ILE A 313 -1.53 -10.46 9.46
CA ILE A 313 -1.43 -9.70 8.20
C ILE A 313 -2.69 -8.86 7.96
N GLY A 314 -3.88 -9.36 8.30
CA GLY A 314 -5.11 -8.59 8.22
C GLY A 314 -5.06 -7.30 9.05
N VAL A 315 -4.60 -7.36 10.29
CA VAL A 315 -4.47 -6.16 11.14
C VAL A 315 -3.26 -5.28 10.76
N GLN A 316 -2.18 -5.87 10.23
CA GLN A 316 -1.06 -5.10 9.64
C GLN A 316 -1.57 -4.23 8.48
N MET A 317 -2.33 -4.83 7.54
CA MET A 317 -2.90 -4.11 6.41
C MET A 317 -3.85 -3.00 6.87
N ALA A 318 -4.75 -3.30 7.80
CA ALA A 318 -5.66 -2.31 8.37
C ALA A 318 -4.88 -1.14 9.00
N SER A 319 -3.85 -1.42 9.80
CA SER A 319 -2.96 -0.39 10.37
C SER A 319 -2.24 0.44 9.31
N ALA A 320 -1.74 -0.21 8.26
CA ALA A 320 -1.12 0.45 7.11
C ALA A 320 -2.06 1.47 6.46
N TYR A 321 -3.28 1.05 6.16
CA TYR A 321 -4.28 1.94 5.55
C TYR A 321 -4.70 3.09 6.47
N VAL A 322 -4.78 2.87 7.78
CA VAL A 322 -5.00 3.96 8.75
C VAL A 322 -3.84 4.97 8.69
N GLY A 323 -2.59 4.50 8.68
CA GLY A 323 -1.41 5.35 8.54
C GLY A 323 -1.40 6.16 7.25
N THR A 324 -1.66 5.48 6.12
CA THR A 324 -1.76 6.09 4.78
C THR A 324 -2.84 7.17 4.69
N CYS A 325 -3.98 6.98 5.35
CA CYS A 325 -5.11 7.90 5.26
C CYS A 325 -4.99 9.10 6.21
N LEU A 326 -4.43 8.91 7.41
CA LEU A 326 -4.43 9.94 8.44
C LEU A 326 -3.17 10.80 8.45
N MET A 327 -2.01 10.20 8.21
CA MET A 327 -0.75 10.88 8.46
C MET A 327 -0.36 11.92 7.39
N PRO A 328 -0.60 11.71 6.07
CA PRO A 328 -0.34 12.75 5.08
C PRO A 328 -1.22 14.00 5.23
N PRO A 329 -2.55 13.90 5.47
CA PRO A 329 -3.37 15.07 5.80
C PRO A 329 -2.96 15.76 7.09
N LEU A 330 -2.59 15.00 8.13
CA LEU A 330 -2.08 15.56 9.38
C LEU A 330 -0.81 16.40 9.14
N PHE A 331 0.13 15.86 8.34
CA PHE A 331 1.29 16.64 7.94
C PHE A 331 0.87 17.90 7.16
N GLY A 332 -0.16 17.81 6.30
CA GLY A 332 -0.70 18.96 5.58
C GLY A 332 -1.16 20.09 6.49
N LEU A 333 -1.86 19.75 7.57
CA LEU A 333 -2.25 20.71 8.59
C LEU A 333 -1.01 21.34 9.26
N LEU A 334 -0.05 20.52 9.67
CA LEU A 334 1.20 21.01 10.27
C LEU A 334 1.98 21.92 9.30
N ALA A 335 2.07 21.52 8.02
CA ALA A 335 2.73 22.31 7.00
C ALA A 335 2.04 23.66 6.75
N GLY A 336 0.71 23.71 6.86
CA GLY A 336 -0.07 24.94 6.73
C GLY A 336 0.13 25.91 7.89
N TYR A 337 0.27 25.41 9.12
CA TYR A 337 0.45 26.26 10.32
C TYR A 337 1.91 26.59 10.62
N ILE A 338 2.84 25.66 10.36
CA ILE A 338 4.25 25.78 10.75
C ILE A 338 5.14 25.97 9.53
N GLY A 339 4.92 25.18 8.48
CA GLY A 339 5.65 25.22 7.22
C GLY A 339 6.08 23.84 6.71
N ALA A 340 6.24 23.76 5.39
CA ALA A 340 6.63 22.50 4.72
C ALA A 340 8.05 22.02 5.11
N TRP A 341 8.90 22.90 5.63
CA TRP A 341 10.26 22.58 6.12
C TRP A 341 10.27 21.52 7.24
N LEU A 342 9.13 21.30 7.89
CA LEU A 342 8.96 20.27 8.93
C LEU A 342 9.02 18.83 8.39
N LEU A 343 8.91 18.62 7.08
CA LEU A 343 8.82 17.30 6.47
C LEU A 343 9.95 16.33 6.90
N PRO A 344 11.24 16.70 6.91
CA PRO A 344 12.30 15.80 7.34
C PRO A 344 12.17 15.38 8.81
N ALA A 345 11.77 16.29 9.70
CA ALA A 345 11.55 15.96 11.10
C ALA A 345 10.35 15.02 11.30
N TYR A 346 9.30 15.22 10.54
CA TYR A 346 8.12 14.35 10.55
C TYR A 346 8.46 12.93 10.06
N ILE A 347 9.21 12.80 8.95
CA ILE A 347 9.71 11.52 8.44
C ILE A 347 10.63 10.86 9.47
N ALA A 348 11.56 11.62 10.08
CA ALA A 348 12.47 11.10 11.08
C ALA A 348 11.74 10.56 12.33
N ALA A 349 10.69 11.23 12.79
CA ALA A 349 9.87 10.77 13.92
C ALA A 349 9.16 9.45 13.61
N LEU A 350 8.54 9.33 12.43
CA LEU A 350 7.91 8.09 11.98
C LEU A 350 8.93 6.96 11.81
N LEU A 351 10.09 7.25 11.23
CA LEU A 351 11.18 6.29 11.07
C LEU A 351 11.72 5.81 12.42
N ALA A 352 11.95 6.70 13.37
CA ALA A 352 12.43 6.35 14.70
C ALA A 352 11.44 5.45 15.43
N LEU A 353 10.13 5.76 15.37
CA LEU A 353 9.11 4.94 15.98
C LEU A 353 9.01 3.56 15.28
N MET A 354 9.09 3.53 13.95
CA MET A 354 9.10 2.30 13.16
C MET A 354 10.28 1.41 13.59
N ALA A 355 11.50 1.94 13.62
CA ALA A 355 12.72 1.20 13.97
C ALA A 355 12.64 0.65 15.41
N VAL A 356 12.18 1.46 16.37
CA VAL A 356 11.97 1.00 17.76
C VAL A 356 10.95 -0.14 17.82
N MET A 357 9.85 -0.04 17.07
CA MET A 357 8.82 -1.08 17.05
C MET A 357 9.32 -2.35 16.36
N PHE A 358 10.08 -2.21 15.26
CA PHE A 358 10.70 -3.37 14.60
C PHE A 358 11.69 -4.11 15.51
N GLU A 359 12.59 -3.40 16.19
CA GLU A 359 13.52 -4.02 17.12
C GLU A 359 12.82 -4.67 18.34
N ARG A 360 11.73 -4.07 18.82
CA ARG A 360 10.89 -4.69 19.87
C ARG A 360 10.17 -5.94 19.38
N LEU A 361 9.68 -5.94 18.14
CA LEU A 361 9.07 -7.10 17.49
C LEU A 361 10.09 -8.25 17.47
N GLU A 362 11.27 -7.99 16.91
CA GLU A 362 12.36 -8.97 16.81
C GLU A 362 12.72 -9.59 18.16
N LYS A 363 12.88 -8.73 19.21
CA LYS A 363 13.19 -9.21 20.57
C LYS A 363 12.05 -10.02 21.20
N LYS A 364 10.79 -9.70 20.90
CA LYS A 364 9.64 -10.40 21.48
C LYS A 364 9.35 -11.73 20.81
N THR A 365 9.68 -11.87 19.53
CA THR A 365 9.33 -13.02 18.70
C THR A 365 10.52 -13.93 18.39
N SER A 366 11.78 -13.46 18.60
CA SER A 366 12.94 -14.35 18.57
C SER A 366 12.74 -15.46 19.59
N LYS A 367 12.86 -16.72 19.17
CA LYS A 367 12.93 -17.86 20.07
C LYS A 367 14.10 -17.62 21.05
N PRO A 368 13.94 -17.91 22.36
CA PRO A 368 15.12 -17.99 23.20
C PRO A 368 16.07 -19.01 22.60
N ALA A 369 17.36 -18.63 22.47
CA ALA A 369 18.42 -19.47 21.97
C ALA A 369 18.62 -20.70 22.84
#